data_ee953e8fb916e0b104fcfe49e49eef92
#
_entry.id   ee953e8fb916e0b104fcfe49e49eef92
#
_cell.length_a   1.000
_cell.length_b   1.000
_cell.length_c   1.000
_cell.angle_alpha   90.00
_cell.angle_beta   90.00
_cell.angle_gamma   90.00
#
_symmetry.space_group_name_H-M   'P 1'
#
loop_
_entity.id
_entity.type
_entity.pdbx_description
1 polymer ?
#
loop_
_entity_poly.entity_id
_entity_poly.type
_entity_poly.pdbx_seq_one_letter_code
_entity_poly.pdbx_strand_id
1 'polypeptide(L)'
;MAKTKTIGAATTVTNVNTSQYIPLTDASGNVTKISLANLKASLLAGIDLNSINDGVFIMFHRNSDDYPLMVKPDKWASYQNSGEIAEGVVVVEGGKILVVAPTETSLYWSSAAVSGGGKTTTDRLTALDDWTGKASTAAQITHAECSSASYAPGYCAQYSRVNANGKGLTAGRWWLPSLGELMMIYANMRKINYALSLIEGXXXXX
;
A
#
# COMPACT_ATOMS: atom_id res chain seq x y z
N MET A 1 21.48 12.84 -46.18
CA MET A 1 21.64 11.47 -45.66
C MET A 1 21.44 11.46 -44.15
N ALA A 2 20.51 10.67 -43.68
CA ALA A 2 20.31 10.52 -42.23
C ALA A 2 21.48 9.73 -41.64
N LYS A 3 22.06 10.25 -40.56
CA LYS A 3 23.16 9.56 -39.86
C LYS A 3 22.57 8.42 -39.02
N THR A 4 23.03 7.22 -39.30
CA THR A 4 22.63 6.06 -38.50
C THR A 4 23.57 5.95 -37.30
N LYS A 5 23.00 5.96 -36.12
CA LYS A 5 23.76 5.73 -34.88
C LYS A 5 23.55 4.30 -34.44
N THR A 6 24.61 3.63 -34.07
CA THR A 6 24.50 2.31 -33.46
C THR A 6 24.15 2.47 -31.99
N ILE A 7 23.50 1.44 -31.42
CA ILE A 7 23.13 1.47 -30.01
C ILE A 7 24.36 1.63 -29.13
N GLY A 8 25.48 1.02 -29.51
CA GLY A 8 26.71 1.12 -28.73
C GLY A 8 27.30 2.52 -28.65
N ALA A 9 26.89 3.42 -29.55
CA ALA A 9 27.36 4.80 -29.56
C ALA A 9 26.36 5.75 -28.88
N ALA A 10 25.26 5.25 -28.41
CA ALA A 10 24.24 6.07 -27.76
C ALA A 10 24.70 6.50 -26.36
N THR A 11 24.31 7.69 -25.95
CA THR A 11 24.60 8.18 -24.61
C THR A 11 23.78 7.41 -23.58
N THR A 12 24.45 6.97 -22.55
CA THR A 12 23.74 6.28 -21.43
C THR A 12 22.87 7.29 -20.70
N VAL A 13 21.63 6.89 -20.47
CA VAL A 13 20.66 7.71 -19.71
C VAL A 13 20.41 7.03 -18.39
N THR A 14 20.68 7.73 -17.30
CA THR A 14 20.47 7.21 -15.95
C THR A 14 19.12 7.61 -15.38
N ASN A 15 18.55 8.68 -15.90
CA ASN A 15 17.22 9.14 -15.49
C ASN A 15 16.33 9.23 -16.72
N VAL A 16 15.17 8.59 -16.63
CA VAL A 16 14.18 8.62 -17.70
C VAL A 16 12.90 9.25 -17.20
N ASN A 17 12.22 9.96 -18.08
CA ASN A 17 10.92 10.53 -17.76
C ASN A 17 9.84 9.95 -18.69
N THR A 18 8.61 10.14 -18.31
CA THR A 18 7.49 9.51 -19.01
C THR A 18 7.27 10.05 -20.42
N SER A 19 7.86 11.18 -20.76
CA SER A 19 7.73 11.74 -22.11
C SER A 19 8.74 11.16 -23.10
N GLN A 20 9.69 10.36 -22.63
CA GLN A 20 10.66 9.71 -23.50
C GLN A 20 10.06 8.51 -24.21
N TYR A 21 10.67 8.13 -25.34
CA TYR A 21 10.22 7.03 -26.17
C TYR A 21 11.28 5.96 -26.29
N ILE A 22 10.83 4.71 -26.39
CA ILE A 22 11.70 3.56 -26.65
C ILE A 22 11.38 3.06 -28.05
N PRO A 23 12.38 2.93 -28.93
CA PRO A 23 12.14 2.38 -30.27
C PRO A 23 11.87 0.87 -30.18
N LEU A 24 10.96 0.40 -31.01
CA LEU A 24 10.59 -1.00 -31.11
C LEU A 24 10.65 -1.41 -32.58
N THR A 25 10.95 -2.70 -32.82
CA THR A 25 10.91 -3.27 -34.14
C THR A 25 9.90 -4.41 -34.14
N ASP A 26 8.95 -4.37 -35.06
CA ASP A 26 7.98 -5.47 -35.17
C ASP A 26 8.61 -6.66 -35.92
N ALA A 27 7.86 -7.75 -36.02
CA ALA A 27 8.34 -8.98 -36.66
C ALA A 27 8.67 -8.79 -38.15
N SER A 28 8.11 -7.75 -38.77
CA SER A 28 8.37 -7.45 -40.19
C SER A 28 9.51 -6.46 -40.34
N GLY A 29 10.13 -6.02 -39.25
CA GLY A 29 11.27 -5.10 -39.32
C GLY A 29 10.90 -3.62 -39.34
N ASN A 30 9.61 -3.30 -39.20
CA ASN A 30 9.18 -1.91 -39.15
C ASN A 30 9.54 -1.29 -37.82
N VAL A 31 10.04 -0.04 -37.83
CA VAL A 31 10.41 0.63 -36.60
C VAL A 31 9.23 1.46 -36.09
N THR A 32 8.89 1.24 -34.85
CA THR A 32 7.84 2.00 -34.14
C THR A 32 8.43 2.53 -32.84
N LYS A 33 7.61 3.15 -32.02
CA LYS A 33 8.07 3.64 -30.72
C LYS A 33 6.95 3.55 -29.71
N ILE A 34 7.33 3.38 -28.44
CA ILE A 34 6.38 3.42 -27.34
C ILE A 34 6.88 4.44 -26.32
N SER A 35 5.98 5.27 -25.81
CA SER A 35 6.36 6.19 -24.73
C SER A 35 6.59 5.40 -23.43
N LEU A 36 7.43 5.93 -22.56
CA LEU A 36 7.64 5.31 -21.25
C LEU A 36 6.35 5.24 -20.46
N ALA A 37 5.48 6.23 -20.62
CA ALA A 37 4.17 6.20 -19.95
C ALA A 37 3.36 5.00 -20.43
N ASN A 38 3.30 4.76 -21.73
CA ASN A 38 2.54 3.64 -22.27
C ASN A 38 3.18 2.29 -21.94
N LEU A 39 4.52 2.22 -21.96
CA LEU A 39 5.21 1.00 -21.56
C LEU A 39 4.91 0.66 -20.12
N LYS A 40 5.00 1.66 -19.23
CA LYS A 40 4.67 1.47 -17.82
C LYS A 40 3.22 0.99 -17.64
N ALA A 41 2.28 1.62 -18.37
CA ALA A 41 0.87 1.23 -18.29
C ALA A 41 0.66 -0.21 -18.78
N SER A 42 1.34 -0.58 -19.86
CA SER A 42 1.22 -1.95 -20.41
C SER A 42 1.78 -3.00 -19.46
N LEU A 43 2.92 -2.70 -18.85
CA LEU A 43 3.53 -3.60 -17.87
C LEU A 43 2.64 -3.76 -16.65
N LEU A 44 2.07 -2.64 -16.15
CA LEU A 44 1.19 -2.67 -14.99
C LEU A 44 -0.13 -3.38 -15.30
N ALA A 45 -0.65 -3.22 -16.50
CA ALA A 45 -1.89 -3.88 -16.91
C ALA A 45 -1.75 -5.41 -16.91
N GLY A 46 -0.53 -5.89 -17.11
CA GLY A 46 -0.26 -7.32 -17.07
C GLY A 46 -0.03 -7.87 -15.67
N ILE A 47 0.01 -7.01 -14.66
CA ILE A 47 0.20 -7.45 -13.29
C ILE A 47 -1.15 -7.84 -12.70
N ASP A 48 -1.32 -9.13 -12.46
CA ASP A 48 -2.51 -9.63 -11.77
C ASP A 48 -2.19 -9.67 -10.29
N LEU A 49 -2.91 -8.88 -9.51
CA LEU A 49 -2.71 -8.86 -8.06
C LEU A 49 -2.92 -10.25 -7.45
N ASN A 50 -3.72 -11.06 -8.10
CA ASN A 50 -3.91 -12.45 -7.64
C ASN A 50 -2.66 -13.30 -7.85
N SER A 51 -1.71 -12.83 -8.64
CA SER A 51 -0.45 -13.56 -8.86
C SER A 51 0.61 -13.21 -7.82
N ILE A 52 0.33 -12.21 -6.96
CA ILE A 52 1.25 -11.88 -5.88
C ILE A 52 1.22 -13.03 -4.86
N ASN A 53 2.37 -13.60 -4.56
CA ASN A 53 2.45 -14.70 -3.61
C ASN A 53 2.07 -14.23 -2.22
N ASP A 54 1.44 -15.13 -1.46
CA ASP A 54 1.14 -14.87 -0.07
C ASP A 54 2.42 -14.51 0.68
N GLY A 55 2.31 -13.61 1.63
CA GLY A 55 3.46 -13.21 2.42
C GLY A 55 3.26 -11.84 3.04
N VAL A 56 4.35 -11.36 3.63
CA VAL A 56 4.37 -10.07 4.31
C VAL A 56 5.49 -9.24 3.70
N PHE A 57 5.17 -7.97 3.41
CA PHE A 57 6.08 -7.05 2.73
C PHE A 57 6.05 -5.70 3.43
N ILE A 58 7.03 -4.85 3.13
CA ILE A 58 7.02 -3.45 3.60
C ILE A 58 6.73 -2.57 2.39
N MET A 59 5.77 -1.66 2.54
CA MET A 59 5.31 -0.80 1.45
C MET A 59 5.79 0.63 1.66
N PHE A 60 6.17 1.28 0.57
CA PHE A 60 6.50 2.70 0.58
C PHE A 60 6.32 3.28 -0.81
N HIS A 61 6.17 4.60 -0.89
CA HIS A 61 6.21 5.33 -2.16
C HIS A 61 7.58 5.95 -2.28
N ARG A 62 8.33 5.55 -3.29
CA ARG A 62 9.72 5.96 -3.47
C ARG A 62 9.83 7.48 -3.59
N ASN A 63 10.76 8.08 -2.83
CA ASN A 63 10.89 9.54 -2.80
C ASN A 63 11.25 10.14 -4.15
N SER A 64 11.99 9.41 -4.98
CA SER A 64 12.47 9.98 -6.24
C SER A 64 11.36 10.19 -7.28
N ASP A 65 10.30 9.37 -7.25
CA ASP A 65 9.27 9.43 -8.31
C ASP A 65 7.86 9.10 -7.79
N ASP A 66 7.70 8.93 -6.48
CA ASP A 66 6.43 8.60 -5.84
C ASP A 66 5.83 7.28 -6.32
N TYR A 67 6.69 6.37 -6.80
CA TYR A 67 6.23 5.06 -7.28
C TYR A 67 6.05 4.11 -6.10
N PRO A 68 4.89 3.43 -5.99
CA PRO A 68 4.67 2.50 -4.88
C PRO A 68 5.47 1.22 -5.07
N LEU A 69 6.14 0.80 -4.01
CA LEU A 69 6.93 -0.41 -4.00
C LEU A 69 6.58 -1.26 -2.79
N MET A 70 6.63 -2.57 -2.97
CA MET A 70 6.54 -3.55 -1.88
C MET A 70 7.82 -4.36 -1.91
N VAL A 71 8.51 -4.43 -0.77
CA VAL A 71 9.77 -5.15 -0.67
C VAL A 71 9.68 -6.16 0.46
N LYS A 72 10.44 -7.25 0.33
CA LYS A 72 10.53 -8.23 1.42
C LYS A 72 11.17 -7.56 2.63
N PRO A 73 10.76 -7.95 3.85
CA PRO A 73 11.30 -7.28 5.05
C PRO A 73 12.83 -7.26 5.10
N ASP A 74 13.49 -8.34 4.69
CA ASP A 74 14.95 -8.40 4.76
C ASP A 74 15.64 -7.48 3.74
N LYS A 75 14.90 -6.87 2.83
CA LYS A 75 15.44 -5.89 1.88
C LYS A 75 15.19 -4.46 2.30
N TRP A 76 14.43 -4.25 3.37
CA TRP A 76 14.01 -2.90 3.74
C TRP A 76 15.15 -2.02 4.22
N ALA A 77 16.15 -2.58 4.92
CA ALA A 77 17.20 -1.78 5.55
C ALA A 77 17.91 -0.84 4.56
N SER A 78 18.20 -1.31 3.34
CA SER A 78 18.89 -0.47 2.36
C SER A 78 18.03 0.72 1.93
N TYR A 79 16.73 0.53 1.81
CA TYR A 79 15.83 1.63 1.46
C TYR A 79 15.73 2.63 2.62
N GLN A 80 15.60 2.13 3.84
CA GLN A 80 15.54 2.98 5.02
C GLN A 80 16.82 3.82 5.16
N ASN A 81 17.97 3.19 4.92
CA ASN A 81 19.26 3.88 5.00
C ASN A 81 19.39 4.97 3.94
N SER A 82 18.70 4.84 2.83
CA SER A 82 18.71 5.88 1.78
C SER A 82 17.62 6.93 1.98
N GLY A 83 16.90 6.88 3.11
CA GLY A 83 15.93 7.91 3.45
C GLY A 83 14.48 7.62 3.09
N GLU A 84 14.18 6.42 2.60
CA GLU A 84 12.79 6.05 2.31
C GLU A 84 12.02 5.84 3.60
N ILE A 85 10.71 6.09 3.54
CA ILE A 85 9.82 6.03 4.71
C ILE A 85 8.84 4.87 4.50
N ALA A 86 8.88 3.89 5.39
CA ALA A 86 7.91 2.79 5.35
C ALA A 86 6.52 3.30 5.67
N GLU A 87 5.55 2.99 4.84
CA GLU A 87 4.17 3.42 5.06
C GLU A 87 3.38 2.38 5.84
N GLY A 88 3.70 1.11 5.66
CA GLY A 88 3.04 0.06 6.39
C GLY A 88 3.57 -1.31 6.02
N VAL A 89 3.04 -2.29 6.72
CA VAL A 89 3.36 -3.70 6.49
C VAL A 89 2.21 -4.31 5.70
N VAL A 90 2.50 -4.80 4.51
CA VAL A 90 1.50 -5.40 3.62
C VAL A 90 1.39 -6.88 3.91
N VAL A 91 0.17 -7.35 4.08
CA VAL A 91 -0.14 -8.78 4.27
C VAL A 91 -0.92 -9.24 3.06
N VAL A 92 -0.43 -10.28 2.41
CA VAL A 92 -1.10 -10.89 1.27
C VAL A 92 -1.43 -12.34 1.63
N GLU A 93 -2.70 -12.69 1.56
CA GLU A 93 -3.13 -14.05 1.87
C GLU A 93 -4.45 -14.35 1.15
N GLY A 94 -4.46 -15.44 0.39
CA GLY A 94 -5.69 -15.93 -0.23
C GLY A 94 -6.38 -14.91 -1.12
N GLY A 95 -5.61 -14.12 -1.85
CA GLY A 95 -6.17 -13.10 -2.74
C GLY A 95 -6.58 -11.80 -2.05
N LYS A 96 -6.39 -11.72 -0.73
CA LYS A 96 -6.67 -10.50 0.03
C LYS A 96 -5.37 -9.75 0.29
N ILE A 97 -5.43 -8.43 0.29
CA ILE A 97 -4.27 -7.58 0.57
C ILE A 97 -4.70 -6.52 1.58
N LEU A 98 -3.95 -6.44 2.68
CA LEU A 98 -4.15 -5.42 3.71
C LEU A 98 -2.82 -4.75 4.00
N VAL A 99 -2.88 -3.48 4.40
CA VAL A 99 -1.70 -2.75 4.87
C VAL A 99 -1.92 -2.43 6.34
N VAL A 100 -1.00 -2.88 7.19
CA VAL A 100 -1.05 -2.65 8.62
C VAL A 100 -0.18 -1.43 8.93
N ALA A 101 -0.74 -0.49 9.69
CA ALA A 101 -0.01 0.73 10.07
C ALA A 101 1.18 0.38 10.97
N PRO A 102 2.30 1.09 10.84
CA PRO A 102 3.46 0.80 11.71
C PRO A 102 3.34 1.37 13.13
N THR A 103 2.28 2.12 13.39
CA THR A 103 2.05 2.66 14.74
C THR A 103 0.67 2.23 15.22
N GLU A 104 0.52 2.16 16.52
CA GLU A 104 -0.77 1.81 17.12
C GLU A 104 -1.06 2.74 18.29
N THR A 105 -2.34 2.81 18.65
CA THR A 105 -2.77 3.60 19.79
C THR A 105 -4.01 2.96 20.41
N SER A 106 -4.25 3.28 21.67
CA SER A 106 -5.40 2.75 22.39
C SER A 106 -6.40 3.88 22.61
N LEU A 107 -7.58 3.75 22.04
CA LEU A 107 -8.59 4.80 22.05
C LEU A 107 -9.96 4.21 22.35
N TYR A 108 -10.82 5.05 22.93
CA TYR A 108 -12.22 4.68 23.03
C TYR A 108 -12.84 4.63 21.64
N TRP A 109 -13.91 3.84 21.53
CA TRP A 109 -14.65 3.74 20.28
C TRP A 109 -15.40 5.04 19.95
N SER A 110 -16.05 5.63 20.97
CA SER A 110 -16.90 6.80 20.80
C SER A 110 -17.07 7.52 22.15
N SER A 111 -17.58 8.75 22.10
CA SER A 111 -17.85 9.53 23.30
C SER A 111 -19.17 9.12 23.97
N ALA A 112 -20.05 8.46 23.22
CA ALA A 112 -21.36 8.01 23.72
C ALA A 112 -21.84 6.85 22.86
N ALA A 113 -22.85 6.14 23.33
CA ALA A 113 -23.40 5.03 22.57
C ALA A 113 -23.97 5.53 21.24
N VAL A 114 -23.56 4.87 20.16
CA VAL A 114 -24.10 5.17 18.82
C VAL A 114 -24.52 3.86 18.17
N SER A 115 -25.54 3.95 17.33
CA SER A 115 -26.04 2.81 16.57
C SER A 115 -25.72 3.01 15.10
N GLY A 116 -25.16 1.97 14.49
CA GLY A 116 -24.92 1.99 13.06
C GLY A 116 -23.46 2.07 12.70
N GLY A 117 -23.23 2.01 11.43
CA GLY A 117 -21.88 2.13 10.87
C GLY A 117 -21.12 0.84 10.77
N GLY A 118 -21.81 -0.28 10.87
CA GLY A 118 -21.15 -1.57 10.72
C GLY A 118 -22.16 -2.69 10.61
N LYS A 119 -21.67 -3.85 10.24
CA LYS A 119 -22.51 -5.04 10.24
C LYS A 119 -22.66 -5.56 11.67
N THR A 120 -23.85 -6.01 12.00
CA THR A 120 -24.11 -6.65 13.28
C THR A 120 -24.63 -8.07 13.02
N THR A 121 -24.09 -9.03 13.74
CA THR A 121 -24.50 -10.41 13.63
C THR A 121 -24.16 -11.15 14.92
N THR A 122 -24.98 -12.15 15.25
CA THR A 122 -24.68 -13.05 16.36
C THR A 122 -24.03 -14.34 15.86
N ASP A 123 -23.93 -14.50 14.53
CA ASP A 123 -23.31 -15.68 13.93
C ASP A 123 -21.81 -15.46 13.79
N ARG A 124 -21.04 -16.30 14.47
CA ARG A 124 -19.58 -16.17 14.49
C ARG A 124 -18.94 -16.32 13.12
N LEU A 125 -19.42 -17.27 12.32
CA LEU A 125 -18.83 -17.50 11.01
C LEU A 125 -19.07 -16.32 10.08
N THR A 126 -20.26 -15.74 10.16
CA THR A 126 -20.56 -14.52 9.40
C THR A 126 -19.65 -13.37 9.82
N ALA A 127 -19.42 -13.22 11.12
CA ALA A 127 -18.54 -12.17 11.63
C ALA A 127 -17.10 -12.35 11.16
N LEU A 128 -16.62 -13.60 11.20
CA LEU A 128 -15.25 -13.90 10.78
C LEU A 128 -15.02 -13.69 9.27
N ASP A 129 -16.09 -13.67 8.50
CA ASP A 129 -16.03 -13.44 7.06
C ASP A 129 -16.38 -12.00 6.68
N ASP A 130 -16.32 -11.09 7.65
CA ASP A 130 -16.60 -9.67 7.39
C ASP A 130 -15.31 -8.97 6.94
N TRP A 131 -15.30 -8.52 5.70
CA TRP A 131 -14.19 -7.83 5.07
C TRP A 131 -14.55 -6.39 4.68
N THR A 132 -15.48 -5.77 5.44
CA THR A 132 -16.02 -4.46 5.10
C THR A 132 -15.55 -3.35 6.03
N GLY A 133 -14.34 -3.48 6.60
CA GLY A 133 -13.82 -2.47 7.53
C GLY A 133 -13.81 -1.06 6.96
N LYS A 134 -13.40 -0.92 5.70
CA LYS A 134 -13.35 0.41 5.08
C LYS A 134 -14.74 1.05 4.98
N ALA A 135 -15.73 0.31 4.49
CA ALA A 135 -17.09 0.81 4.36
C ALA A 135 -17.70 1.09 5.74
N SER A 136 -17.42 0.19 6.71
CA SER A 136 -17.93 0.36 8.06
C SER A 136 -17.35 1.61 8.73
N THR A 137 -16.05 1.83 8.58
CA THR A 137 -15.41 3.03 9.13
C THR A 137 -16.01 4.30 8.50
N ALA A 138 -16.21 4.29 7.18
CA ALA A 138 -16.80 5.43 6.50
C ALA A 138 -18.20 5.75 7.04
N ALA A 139 -18.99 4.72 7.35
CA ALA A 139 -20.31 4.92 7.92
C ALA A 139 -20.23 5.40 9.38
N GLN A 140 -19.29 4.83 10.16
CA GLN A 140 -19.13 5.17 11.57
C GLN A 140 -18.76 6.65 11.75
N ILE A 141 -17.88 7.17 10.94
CA ILE A 141 -17.42 8.55 11.09
C ILE A 141 -18.46 9.59 10.67
N THR A 142 -19.61 9.17 10.17
CA THR A 142 -20.73 10.10 9.99
C THR A 142 -21.36 10.51 11.33
N HIS A 143 -21.07 9.75 12.39
CA HIS A 143 -21.58 10.05 13.74
C HIS A 143 -20.60 10.96 14.47
N ALA A 144 -21.08 12.06 14.99
CA ALA A 144 -20.24 13.05 15.69
C ALA A 144 -19.50 12.42 16.88
N GLU A 145 -20.10 11.38 17.49
CA GLU A 145 -19.56 10.75 18.69
C GLU A 145 -18.27 9.99 18.44
N CYS A 146 -17.93 9.66 17.18
CA CYS A 146 -16.71 8.92 16.88
C CYS A 146 -15.95 9.44 15.66
N SER A 147 -16.32 10.61 15.14
CA SER A 147 -15.70 11.14 13.93
C SER A 147 -14.34 11.81 14.15
N SER A 148 -14.06 12.24 15.39
CA SER A 148 -12.79 12.93 15.65
C SER A 148 -11.66 11.91 15.84
N ALA A 149 -10.42 12.38 15.72
CA ALA A 149 -9.24 11.53 15.91
C ALA A 149 -9.04 11.09 17.36
N SER A 150 -9.88 11.56 18.28
CA SER A 150 -9.84 11.10 19.67
C SER A 150 -10.52 9.73 19.85
N TYR A 151 -11.19 9.24 18.82
CA TYR A 151 -11.90 7.97 18.84
C TYR A 151 -11.42 7.06 17.73
N ALA A 152 -11.49 5.74 17.94
CA ALA A 152 -10.86 4.79 17.04
C ALA A 152 -11.28 4.93 15.57
N PRO A 153 -12.58 5.02 15.22
CA PRO A 153 -12.92 5.17 13.79
C PRO A 153 -12.36 6.44 13.18
N GLY A 154 -12.52 7.58 13.89
CA GLY A 154 -12.03 8.87 13.38
C GLY A 154 -10.52 8.91 13.29
N TYR A 155 -9.83 8.31 14.25
CA TYR A 155 -8.37 8.24 14.23
C TYR A 155 -7.91 7.50 12.98
N CYS A 156 -8.49 6.33 12.72
CA CYS A 156 -8.12 5.54 11.55
C CYS A 156 -8.42 6.29 10.26
N ALA A 157 -9.58 6.93 10.17
CA ALA A 157 -9.96 7.65 8.95
C ALA A 157 -9.05 8.84 8.66
N GLN A 158 -8.49 9.45 9.71
CA GLN A 158 -7.62 10.63 9.57
C GLN A 158 -6.14 10.28 9.56
N TYR A 159 -5.81 9.03 9.80
CA TYR A 159 -4.41 8.59 9.82
C TYR A 159 -3.80 8.80 8.43
N SER A 160 -2.51 9.15 8.42
CA SER A 160 -1.79 9.38 7.17
C SER A 160 -0.35 8.94 7.35
N ARG A 161 0.19 8.25 6.35
CA ARG A 161 1.58 7.85 6.34
C ARG A 161 2.08 7.98 4.90
N VAL A 162 3.00 8.90 4.67
CA VAL A 162 3.38 9.32 3.32
C VAL A 162 4.91 9.43 3.20
N ASN A 163 5.37 9.56 1.97
CA ASN A 163 6.79 9.76 1.69
C ASN A 163 7.20 11.22 1.92
N ALA A 164 8.46 11.53 1.61
CA ALA A 164 9.00 12.88 1.83
C ALA A 164 8.27 13.95 1.00
N ASN A 165 7.58 13.55 -0.06
CA ASN A 165 6.86 14.48 -0.94
C ASN A 165 5.38 14.59 -0.58
N GLY A 166 4.96 13.97 0.52
CA GLY A 166 3.55 13.96 0.92
C GLY A 166 2.67 13.03 0.11
N LYS A 167 3.27 12.05 -0.56
CA LYS A 167 2.53 11.09 -1.38
C LYS A 167 2.52 9.72 -0.71
N GLY A 168 1.43 8.99 -0.90
CA GLY A 168 1.32 7.65 -0.34
C GLY A 168 -0.04 7.40 0.27
N LEU A 169 -0.04 6.76 1.43
CA LEU A 169 -1.28 6.37 2.11
C LEU A 169 -1.78 7.52 2.98
N THR A 170 -2.40 8.47 2.32
CA THR A 170 -2.94 9.69 2.96
C THR A 170 -4.23 9.39 3.72
N ALA A 171 -4.71 10.39 4.46
CA ALA A 171 -5.99 10.29 5.18
C ALA A 171 -7.11 9.86 4.23
N GLY A 172 -8.01 9.03 4.74
CA GLY A 172 -9.09 8.46 3.95
C GLY A 172 -8.75 7.12 3.33
N ARG A 173 -7.49 6.72 3.37
CA ARG A 173 -7.06 5.41 2.86
C ARG A 173 -6.94 4.37 3.97
N TRP A 174 -7.08 4.77 5.22
CA TRP A 174 -6.96 3.89 6.38
C TRP A 174 -8.32 3.70 7.02
N TRP A 175 -8.49 2.58 7.68
CA TRP A 175 -9.76 2.28 8.33
C TRP A 175 -9.57 1.36 9.51
N LEU A 176 -10.58 1.32 10.38
CA LEU A 176 -10.62 0.39 11.50
C LEU A 176 -11.00 -0.99 10.96
N PRO A 177 -10.17 -1.99 11.15
CA PRO A 177 -10.42 -3.28 10.48
C PRO A 177 -11.66 -4.01 11.00
N SER A 178 -12.32 -4.72 10.10
CA SER A 178 -13.40 -5.63 10.45
C SER A 178 -12.83 -6.92 11.01
N LEU A 179 -13.70 -7.79 11.53
CA LEU A 179 -13.24 -9.00 12.20
C LEU A 179 -12.50 -9.95 11.25
N GLY A 180 -12.97 -10.11 10.01
CA GLY A 180 -12.27 -10.95 9.05
C GLY A 180 -10.89 -10.42 8.74
N GLU A 181 -10.77 -9.10 8.61
CA GLU A 181 -9.48 -8.46 8.37
C GLU A 181 -8.55 -8.65 9.57
N LEU A 182 -9.09 -8.50 10.80
CA LEU A 182 -8.29 -8.72 12.01
C LEU A 182 -7.79 -10.16 12.10
N MET A 183 -8.62 -11.13 11.72
CA MET A 183 -8.19 -12.54 11.77
C MET A 183 -7.06 -12.82 10.81
N MET A 184 -7.08 -12.20 9.63
CA MET A 184 -5.96 -12.35 8.69
C MET A 184 -4.68 -11.73 9.28
N ILE A 185 -4.80 -10.55 9.90
CA ILE A 185 -3.66 -9.92 10.56
C ILE A 185 -3.14 -10.82 11.68
N TYR A 186 -4.04 -11.34 12.51
CA TYR A 186 -3.66 -12.20 13.62
C TYR A 186 -2.95 -13.47 13.15
N ALA A 187 -3.46 -14.09 12.08
CA ALA A 187 -2.86 -15.31 11.55
C ALA A 187 -1.43 -15.08 11.03
N ASN A 188 -1.11 -13.85 10.67
CA ASN A 188 0.21 -13.49 10.14
C ASN A 188 1.04 -12.68 11.14
N MET A 189 0.63 -12.65 12.40
CA MET A 189 1.19 -11.73 13.39
C MET A 189 2.70 -11.85 13.57
N ARG A 190 3.22 -13.09 13.55
CA ARG A 190 4.68 -13.27 13.72
C ARG A 190 5.46 -12.58 12.59
N LYS A 191 4.99 -12.75 11.36
CA LYS A 191 5.65 -12.13 10.20
C LYS A 191 5.47 -10.61 10.22
N ILE A 192 4.28 -10.16 10.61
CA ILE A 192 3.99 -8.72 10.70
C ILE A 192 4.88 -8.08 11.75
N ASN A 193 4.98 -8.69 12.94
CA ASN A 193 5.81 -8.15 14.00
C ASN A 193 7.29 -8.12 13.62
N TYR A 194 7.75 -9.14 12.90
CA TYR A 194 9.11 -9.11 12.39
C TYR A 194 9.33 -7.92 11.47
N ALA A 195 8.41 -7.70 10.52
CA ALA A 195 8.53 -6.57 9.61
C ALA A 195 8.47 -5.23 10.36
N LEU A 196 7.56 -5.12 11.33
CA LEU A 196 7.44 -3.90 12.13
C LEU A 196 8.73 -3.62 12.90
N SER A 197 9.40 -4.66 13.38
CA SER A 197 10.65 -4.48 14.13
C SER A 197 11.77 -3.89 13.27
N LEU A 198 11.65 -3.98 11.96
CA LEU A 198 12.65 -3.44 11.03
C LEU A 198 12.37 -1.99 10.63
N ILE A 199 11.18 -1.49 10.97
CA ILE A 199 10.78 -0.12 10.62
C ILE A 199 11.13 0.79 11.80
N GLU A 200 11.90 1.81 11.56
CA GLU A 200 12.31 2.75 12.60
C GLU A 200 11.08 3.41 13.24
N GLY A 201 11.06 3.40 14.58
CA GLY A 201 9.96 3.97 15.36
C GLY A 201 8.77 3.07 15.54
N UNK A 202 8.86 1.97 15.11
CA UNK A 202 7.72 1.12 15.20
C UNK A 202 7.68 0.42 16.50
N UNK A 203 6.70 0.42 16.91
CA UNK A 203 6.59 -0.33 18.08
C UNK A 203 5.93 -1.60 17.75
N UNK A 204 6.50 -2.43 18.14
CA UNK A 204 5.95 -3.70 17.94
C UNK A 204 5.03 -3.94 19.04
N UNK A 205 4.19 -4.05 18.78
CA UNK A 205 3.19 -4.36 19.72
C UNK A 205 3.32 -5.74 20.13
N UNK A 206 3.27 -5.77 21.09
CA UNK A 206 3.35 -7.09 21.56
C UNK A 206 2.20 -7.66 22.09
#